data_24311d39c34ecf5f8d928c1855a8cf75
#
_entry.id   24311d39c34ecf5f8d928c1855a8cf75
#
_cell.length_a   1.000
_cell.length_b   1.000
_cell.length_c   1.000
_cell.angle_alpha   90.00
_cell.angle_beta   90.00
_cell.angle_gamma   90.00
#
_symmetry.space_group_name_H-M   'P 1'
#
loop_
_entity.id
_entity.type
_entity.pdbx_description
1 polymer ?
#
loop_
_entity_poly.entity_id
_entity_poly.type
_entity_poly.pdbx_seq_one_letter_code
_entity_poly.pdbx_strand_id
1 'polypeptide(L)'
;MEFLAQTWQVWLVVLLLLLGYGFGRLAERRHYRSILRREAEMADLIVVTSKTLPESLANGTKAPETALVMGSVVISVDYFKRFVARLRMIFGGRVHTYESLVDRARREALLRMQAEARKLGARMIFNTRFETSS
;
A
#
# COMPACT_ATOMS: atom_id res chain seq x y z
N MET A 1 43.89 -20.11 -18.43
CA MET A 1 43.05 -20.43 -17.23
C MET A 1 42.36 -19.20 -16.63
N GLU A 2 42.91 -17.99 -16.78
CA GLU A 2 42.29 -16.75 -16.26
C GLU A 2 40.95 -16.38 -16.94
N PHE A 3 40.81 -16.70 -18.21
CA PHE A 3 39.57 -16.42 -18.97
C PHE A 3 38.35 -17.17 -18.41
N LEU A 4 38.52 -18.39 -17.93
CA LEU A 4 37.49 -19.19 -17.30
C LEU A 4 37.14 -18.71 -15.89
N ALA A 5 38.12 -18.17 -15.16
CA ALA A 5 37.92 -17.60 -13.83
C ALA A 5 37.13 -16.26 -13.90
N GLN A 6 37.24 -15.52 -15.00
CA GLN A 6 36.55 -14.25 -15.18
C GLN A 6 35.11 -14.44 -15.66
N THR A 7 34.84 -15.48 -16.42
CA THR A 7 33.49 -15.78 -16.91
C THR A 7 32.54 -16.30 -15.82
N TRP A 8 33.01 -17.08 -14.86
CA TRP A 8 32.17 -17.60 -13.77
C TRP A 8 31.68 -16.48 -12.84
N GLN A 9 32.50 -15.43 -12.62
CA GLN A 9 32.10 -14.26 -11.82
C GLN A 9 30.94 -13.51 -12.48
N VAL A 10 30.98 -13.36 -13.79
CA VAL A 10 29.87 -12.74 -14.56
C VAL A 10 28.60 -13.55 -14.43
N TRP A 11 28.68 -14.88 -14.58
CA TRP A 11 27.52 -15.76 -14.41
C TRP A 11 26.95 -15.75 -12.99
N LEU A 12 27.82 -15.64 -11.97
CA LEU A 12 27.40 -15.53 -10.57
C LEU A 12 26.66 -14.21 -10.33
N VAL A 13 27.14 -13.10 -10.87
CA VAL A 13 26.45 -11.80 -10.77
C VAL A 13 25.11 -11.85 -11.49
N VAL A 14 25.03 -12.42 -12.69
CA VAL A 14 23.78 -12.58 -13.44
C VAL A 14 22.80 -13.46 -12.65
N LEU A 15 23.27 -14.57 -12.07
CA LEU A 15 22.43 -15.44 -11.24
C LEU A 15 21.89 -14.71 -10.01
N LEU A 16 22.73 -13.95 -9.31
CA LEU A 16 22.30 -13.16 -8.15
C LEU A 16 21.29 -12.08 -8.51
N LEU A 17 21.47 -11.42 -9.67
CA LEU A 17 20.48 -10.45 -10.20
C LEU A 17 19.14 -11.10 -10.53
N LEU A 18 19.17 -12.28 -11.17
CA LEU A 18 17.95 -13.04 -11.49
C LEU A 18 17.23 -13.52 -10.23
N LEU A 19 17.98 -14.02 -9.25
CA LEU A 19 17.44 -14.43 -7.96
C LEU A 19 16.84 -13.22 -7.21
N GLY A 20 17.57 -12.11 -7.13
CA GLY A 20 17.11 -10.88 -6.49
C GLY A 20 15.83 -10.33 -7.14
N TYR A 21 15.78 -10.35 -8.46
CA TYR A 21 14.59 -9.95 -9.22
C TYR A 21 13.42 -10.90 -8.98
N GLY A 22 13.66 -12.22 -9.01
CA GLY A 22 12.65 -13.23 -8.76
C GLY A 22 12.06 -13.15 -7.35
N PHE A 23 12.91 -13.05 -6.34
CA PHE A 23 12.48 -12.91 -4.94
C PHE A 23 11.74 -11.58 -4.70
N GLY A 24 12.21 -10.49 -5.29
CA GLY A 24 11.56 -9.19 -5.22
C GLY A 24 10.13 -9.24 -5.79
N ARG A 25 9.98 -9.81 -6.99
CA ARG A 25 8.65 -10.01 -7.60
C ARG A 25 7.74 -10.93 -6.81
N LEU A 26 8.29 -12.00 -6.23
CA LEU A 26 7.51 -12.93 -5.42
C LEU A 26 7.00 -12.27 -4.14
N ALA A 27 7.85 -11.52 -3.45
CA ALA A 27 7.49 -10.77 -2.25
C ALA A 27 6.41 -9.72 -2.55
N GLU A 28 6.55 -8.99 -3.66
CA GLU A 28 5.58 -7.99 -4.09
C GLU A 28 4.21 -8.62 -4.40
N ARG A 29 4.19 -9.72 -5.13
CA ARG A 29 2.95 -10.45 -5.44
C ARG A 29 2.27 -11.00 -4.17
N ARG A 30 3.04 -11.51 -3.21
CA ARG A 30 2.50 -11.98 -1.93
C ARG A 30 1.86 -10.84 -1.15
N HIS A 31 2.55 -9.70 -1.08
CA HIS A 31 2.03 -8.53 -0.38
C HIS A 31 0.76 -8.00 -1.04
N TYR A 32 0.74 -7.89 -2.35
CA TYR A 32 -0.44 -7.43 -3.09
C TYR A 32 -1.65 -8.37 -2.91
N ARG A 33 -1.44 -9.68 -2.95
CA ARG A 33 -2.50 -10.67 -2.67
C ARG A 33 -3.04 -10.54 -1.25
N SER A 34 -2.19 -10.25 -0.27
CA SER A 34 -2.60 -10.01 1.11
C SER A 34 -3.51 -8.78 1.24
N ILE A 35 -3.20 -7.71 0.50
CA ILE A 35 -4.04 -6.50 0.46
C ILE A 35 -5.41 -6.84 -0.13
N LEU A 36 -5.45 -7.44 -1.32
CA LEU A 36 -6.70 -7.82 -1.99
C LEU A 36 -7.58 -8.74 -1.15
N ARG A 37 -6.97 -9.69 -0.45
CA ARG A 37 -7.71 -10.58 0.45
C ARG A 37 -8.36 -9.81 1.59
N ARG A 38 -7.61 -8.92 2.25
CA ARG A 38 -8.14 -8.08 3.33
C ARG A 38 -9.18 -7.09 2.84
N GLU A 39 -9.02 -6.53 1.63
CA GLU A 39 -10.05 -5.71 0.98
C GLU A 39 -11.35 -6.51 0.79
N ALA A 40 -11.27 -7.74 0.32
CA ALA A 40 -12.43 -8.61 0.16
C ALA A 40 -13.10 -8.96 1.50
N GLU A 41 -12.29 -9.18 2.56
CA GLU A 41 -12.78 -9.45 3.91
C GLU A 41 -13.47 -8.23 4.55
N MET A 42 -13.15 -7.01 4.09
CA MET A 42 -13.70 -5.74 4.60
C MET A 42 -14.77 -5.14 3.66
N ALA A 43 -15.15 -5.85 2.60
CA ALA A 43 -16.10 -5.35 1.60
C ALA A 43 -17.51 -5.08 2.14
N ASP A 44 -17.88 -5.66 3.27
CA ASP A 44 -19.12 -5.43 3.99
C ASP A 44 -19.20 -4.07 4.70
N LEU A 45 -18.04 -3.45 4.98
CA LEU A 45 -17.96 -2.17 5.65
C LEU A 45 -18.04 -1.02 4.64
N ILE A 46 -19.13 -0.27 4.68
CA ILE A 46 -19.36 0.83 3.75
C ILE A 46 -18.46 2.01 4.12
N VAL A 47 -17.65 2.46 3.16
CA VAL A 47 -16.77 3.63 3.34
C VAL A 47 -17.22 4.72 2.40
N VAL A 48 -17.58 5.89 2.95
CA VAL A 48 -18.08 7.04 2.20
C VAL A 48 -17.25 8.28 2.55
N THR A 49 -16.91 9.07 1.54
CA THR A 49 -16.20 10.34 1.72
C THR A 49 -17.12 11.51 2.08
N SER A 50 -18.45 11.30 2.01
CA SER A 50 -19.43 12.33 2.36
C SER A 50 -19.29 12.77 3.82
N LYS A 51 -19.46 14.07 4.06
CA LYS A 51 -19.47 14.65 5.40
C LYS A 51 -20.79 14.42 6.14
N THR A 52 -21.86 14.17 5.40
CA THR A 52 -23.21 14.00 5.93
C THR A 52 -23.57 12.51 6.00
N LEU A 53 -24.20 12.12 7.09
CA LEU A 53 -24.82 10.80 7.18
C LEU A 53 -25.96 10.70 6.16
N PRO A 54 -26.19 9.52 5.54
CA PRO A 54 -27.38 9.27 4.77
C PRO A 54 -28.65 9.49 5.63
N GLU A 55 -29.66 10.11 5.04
CA GLU A 55 -30.93 10.41 5.74
C GLU A 55 -31.56 9.16 6.35
N SER A 56 -31.43 8.02 5.72
CA SER A 56 -31.91 6.73 6.25
C SER A 56 -31.31 6.35 7.62
N LEU A 57 -30.14 6.85 7.94
CA LEU A 57 -29.47 6.63 9.23
C LEU A 57 -29.65 7.83 10.18
N ALA A 58 -29.90 9.01 9.65
CA ALA A 58 -30.09 10.22 10.42
C ALA A 58 -31.50 10.31 11.05
N ASN A 59 -32.50 9.74 10.37
CA ASN A 59 -33.92 9.81 10.77
C ASN A 59 -34.36 8.65 11.69
N GLY A 60 -33.42 7.91 12.26
CA GLY A 60 -33.70 6.88 13.26
C GLY A 60 -34.13 7.47 14.59
N THR A 61 -34.93 6.71 15.36
CA THR A 61 -35.44 7.10 16.70
C THR A 61 -34.31 7.32 17.73
N LYS A 62 -33.08 6.87 17.43
CA LYS A 62 -31.90 7.03 18.27
C LYS A 62 -30.74 7.55 17.43
N ALA A 63 -30.08 8.60 17.88
CA ALA A 63 -28.87 9.07 17.22
C ALA A 63 -27.82 7.96 17.15
N PRO A 64 -27.18 7.75 15.99
CA PRO A 64 -26.14 6.74 15.85
C PRO A 64 -24.94 7.09 16.72
N GLU A 65 -24.38 6.10 17.39
CA GLU A 65 -23.12 6.24 18.11
C GLU A 65 -22.00 6.44 17.11
N THR A 66 -21.19 7.46 17.32
CA THR A 66 -20.08 7.82 16.40
C THR A 66 -18.76 7.81 17.12
N ALA A 67 -17.75 7.25 16.49
CA ALA A 67 -16.37 7.21 16.97
C ALA A 67 -15.40 7.62 15.88
N LEU A 68 -14.29 8.24 16.27
CA LEU A 68 -13.22 8.56 15.35
C LEU A 68 -12.29 7.34 15.20
N VAL A 69 -12.00 6.95 13.96
CA VAL A 69 -11.07 5.89 13.65
C VAL A 69 -9.95 6.38 12.74
N MET A 70 -8.75 5.88 12.92
CA MET A 70 -7.56 6.30 12.19
C MET A 70 -6.77 5.10 11.66
N GLY A 71 -6.29 5.19 10.41
CA GLY A 71 -5.32 4.26 9.86
C GLY A 71 -4.09 5.01 9.39
N SER A 72 -2.93 4.72 9.94
CA SER A 72 -1.67 5.34 9.54
C SER A 72 -0.70 4.34 8.94
N VAL A 73 0.05 4.80 7.92
CA VAL A 73 1.12 4.03 7.27
C VAL A 73 2.32 4.94 7.07
N VAL A 74 3.48 4.46 7.47
CA VAL A 74 4.75 5.15 7.22
C VAL A 74 5.46 4.46 6.07
N ILE A 75 5.83 5.22 5.05
CA ILE A 75 6.66 4.75 3.94
C ILE A 75 8.04 5.36 4.10
N SER A 76 9.07 4.53 4.14
CA SER A 76 10.46 5.01 4.11
C SER A 76 10.80 5.48 2.69
N VAL A 77 10.70 6.78 2.48
CA VAL A 77 10.93 7.43 1.16
C VAL A 77 12.42 7.55 0.85
N ASP A 78 13.31 7.57 1.87
CA ASP A 78 14.73 7.88 1.69
C ASP A 78 15.52 6.82 0.91
N TYR A 79 15.29 5.55 1.19
CA TYR A 79 15.88 4.46 0.40
C TYR A 79 15.36 4.48 -1.03
N PHE A 80 14.09 4.78 -1.18
CA PHE A 80 13.43 4.83 -2.47
C PHE A 80 13.89 6.03 -3.32
N LYS A 81 14.00 7.23 -2.73
CA LYS A 81 14.56 8.41 -3.41
C LYS A 81 15.95 8.14 -3.97
N ARG A 82 16.82 7.50 -3.19
CA ARG A 82 18.17 7.12 -3.65
C ARG A 82 18.16 6.09 -4.77
N PHE A 83 17.30 5.09 -4.68
CA PHE A 83 17.16 4.06 -5.70
C PHE A 83 16.60 4.63 -7.00
N VAL A 84 15.53 5.43 -6.93
CA VAL A 84 14.92 6.09 -8.09
C VAL A 84 15.86 7.11 -8.72
N ALA A 85 16.60 7.88 -7.93
CA ALA A 85 17.60 8.81 -8.44
C ALA A 85 18.68 8.09 -9.26
N ARG A 86 19.16 6.93 -8.80
CA ARG A 86 20.13 6.10 -9.54
C ARG A 86 19.53 5.53 -10.83
N LEU A 87 18.31 5.01 -10.80
CA LEU A 87 17.60 4.51 -11.98
C LEU A 87 17.33 5.63 -13.00
N ARG A 88 16.97 6.83 -12.54
CA ARG A 88 16.74 7.99 -13.41
C ARG A 88 18.00 8.44 -14.14
N MET A 89 19.18 8.31 -13.53
CA MET A 89 20.44 8.59 -14.20
C MET A 89 20.73 7.61 -15.36
N ILE A 90 20.22 6.38 -15.25
CA ILE A 90 20.52 5.31 -16.24
C ILE A 90 19.45 5.26 -17.35
N PHE A 91 18.18 5.45 -17.05
CA PHE A 91 17.10 5.15 -17.98
C PHE A 91 16.24 6.35 -18.41
N GLY A 92 16.33 7.50 -17.77
CA GLY A 92 15.50 8.67 -18.07
C GLY A 92 14.01 8.29 -18.22
N GLY A 93 13.09 8.82 -17.43
CA GLY A 93 11.67 8.51 -17.61
C GLY A 93 10.78 8.93 -16.42
N ARG A 94 9.44 8.88 -16.63
CA ARG A 94 8.44 9.14 -15.59
C ARG A 94 8.45 7.99 -14.57
N VAL A 95 8.45 8.35 -13.29
CA VAL A 95 8.55 7.37 -12.20
C VAL A 95 7.16 6.82 -11.85
N HIS A 96 6.62 5.92 -12.65
CA HIS A 96 5.40 5.16 -12.32
C HIS A 96 5.49 4.42 -10.97
N THR A 97 6.69 4.12 -10.52
CA THR A 97 6.94 3.39 -9.28
C THR A 97 6.55 4.17 -8.02
N TYR A 98 6.60 5.52 -8.08
CA TYR A 98 6.19 6.36 -6.94
C TYR A 98 4.67 6.38 -6.76
N GLU A 99 3.93 6.48 -7.85
CA GLU A 99 2.46 6.45 -7.83
C GLU A 99 1.95 5.13 -7.23
N SER A 100 2.55 4.00 -7.62
CA SER A 100 2.18 2.69 -7.10
C SER A 100 2.44 2.51 -5.62
N LEU A 101 3.50 3.14 -5.07
CA LEU A 101 3.81 3.10 -3.64
C LEU A 101 2.83 3.93 -2.81
N VAL A 102 2.51 5.13 -3.27
CA VAL A 102 1.53 5.99 -2.58
C VAL A 102 0.15 5.34 -2.59
N ASP A 103 -0.23 4.76 -3.72
CA ASP A 103 -1.51 4.06 -3.86
C ASP A 103 -1.60 2.85 -2.91
N ARG A 104 -0.53 2.07 -2.83
CA ARG A 104 -0.41 0.95 -1.89
C ARG A 104 -0.50 1.42 -0.44
N ALA A 105 0.14 2.54 -0.10
CA ALA A 105 0.07 3.10 1.23
C ALA A 105 -1.34 3.57 1.60
N ARG A 106 -2.03 4.23 0.67
CA ARG A 106 -3.43 4.63 0.87
C ARG A 106 -4.33 3.43 1.13
N ARG A 107 -4.21 2.37 0.34
CA ARG A 107 -4.96 1.13 0.54
C ARG A 107 -4.68 0.49 1.89
N GLU A 108 -3.41 0.41 2.29
CA GLU A 108 -3.04 -0.15 3.59
C GLU A 108 -3.55 0.72 4.75
N ALA A 109 -3.49 2.06 4.64
CA ALA A 109 -4.05 2.97 5.65
C ALA A 109 -5.57 2.80 5.77
N LEU A 110 -6.27 2.68 4.65
CA LEU A 110 -7.70 2.44 4.61
C LEU A 110 -8.06 1.11 5.29
N LEU A 111 -7.35 0.03 4.97
CA LEU A 111 -7.57 -1.28 5.60
C LEU A 111 -7.35 -1.26 7.11
N ARG A 112 -6.34 -0.51 7.59
CA ARG A 112 -6.10 -0.35 9.03
C ARG A 112 -7.23 0.41 9.71
N MET A 113 -7.70 1.48 9.08
CA MET A 113 -8.86 2.25 9.55
C MET A 113 -10.14 1.39 9.59
N GLN A 114 -10.39 0.60 8.54
CA GLN A 114 -11.53 -0.32 8.49
C GLN A 114 -11.44 -1.41 9.57
N ALA A 115 -10.24 -1.94 9.81
CA ALA A 115 -10.03 -2.92 10.86
C ALA A 115 -10.30 -2.34 12.25
N GLU A 116 -9.93 -1.08 12.49
CA GLU A 116 -10.22 -0.36 13.73
C GLU A 116 -11.73 -0.13 13.90
N ALA A 117 -12.39 0.34 12.85
CA ALA A 117 -13.85 0.52 12.85
C ALA A 117 -14.59 -0.79 13.11
N ARG A 118 -14.12 -1.89 12.52
CA ARG A 118 -14.72 -3.22 12.73
C ARG A 118 -14.61 -3.69 14.19
N LYS A 119 -13.51 -3.41 14.89
CA LYS A 119 -13.35 -3.69 16.31
C LYS A 119 -14.39 -2.97 17.17
N LEU A 120 -14.80 -1.77 16.73
CA LEU A 120 -15.83 -0.98 17.39
C LEU A 120 -17.26 -1.40 16.97
N GLY A 121 -17.42 -2.40 16.11
CA GLY A 121 -18.72 -2.85 15.60
C GLY A 121 -19.37 -1.89 14.62
N ALA A 122 -18.59 -0.98 14.00
CA ALA A 122 -19.09 -0.02 13.03
C ALA A 122 -19.63 -0.72 11.76
N ARG A 123 -20.73 -0.20 11.23
CA ARG A 123 -21.31 -0.65 9.95
C ARG A 123 -20.96 0.25 8.78
N MET A 124 -20.56 1.48 9.07
CA MET A 124 -20.25 2.49 8.07
C MET A 124 -19.15 3.42 8.58
N ILE A 125 -18.29 3.84 7.67
CA ILE A 125 -17.31 4.91 7.88
C ILE A 125 -17.70 6.07 6.96
N PHE A 126 -17.78 7.26 7.50
CA PHE A 126 -18.09 8.47 6.73
C PHE A 126 -17.07 9.57 7.01
N ASN A 127 -17.03 10.61 6.17
CA ASN A 127 -16.09 11.72 6.25
C ASN A 127 -14.61 11.28 6.22
N THR A 128 -14.29 10.32 5.36
CA THR A 128 -12.92 9.83 5.21
C THR A 128 -12.04 10.89 4.57
N ARG A 129 -10.89 11.19 5.19
CA ARG A 129 -9.88 12.12 4.68
C ARG A 129 -8.50 11.45 4.68
N PHE A 130 -7.72 11.75 3.66
CA PHE A 130 -6.32 11.33 3.57
C PHE A 130 -5.42 12.54 3.75
N GLU A 131 -4.52 12.45 4.72
CA GLU A 131 -3.49 13.45 4.93
C GLU A 131 -2.12 12.79 4.73
N THR A 132 -1.25 13.46 4.00
CA THR A 132 0.14 13.04 3.80
C THR A 132 1.05 14.08 4.43
N SER A 133 1.84 13.67 5.41
CA SER A 133 2.91 14.49 5.97
C SER A 133 4.25 14.06 5.37
N SER A 134 5.06 15.01 4.96
CA SER A 134 6.42 14.81 4.46
C SER A 134 7.41 15.58 5.30
#